data_2ac67d80a12d5aa1e18867c04fae3412
#
_entry.id   2ac67d80a12d5aa1e18867c04fae3412
#
_cell.length_a   1.000
_cell.length_b   1.000
_cell.length_c   1.000
_cell.angle_alpha   90.00
_cell.angle_beta   90.00
_cell.angle_gamma   90.00
#
_symmetry.space_group_name_H-M   'P 1'
#
loop_
_entity.id
_entity.type
_entity.pdbx_description
1 polymer ?
#
loop_
_entity_poly.entity_id
_entity_poly.type
_entity_poly.pdbx_seq_one_letter_code
_entity_poly.pdbx_strand_id
1 'polypeptide(L)'
;LHTLYESLKMSEDEVELVHRLGNKREAEEILSMMRSNKLFEEAVDELIEEGSLDAELMAAIHAMRTKLQFNLTNKDCEVINTKMLLPNMRVECSVTAKGRQLAFISLIKEVSERGIRIDPPMIKRRPANLLQFKVIKCRVRRQGDADYEFALRVEEQKTETPGIVWLGHSSNIRKMAIRESERLELNQDALFRRVEASEYEPEMRSVH
;
A
#
# COMPACT_ATOMS: atom_id res chain seq x y z
N LEU A 1 30.86 -2.26 3.32
CA LEU A 1 29.87 -2.39 2.24
C LEU A 1 29.94 -3.76 1.57
N HIS A 2 31.11 -4.25 1.12
CA HIS A 2 31.24 -5.51 0.39
C HIS A 2 30.58 -6.69 1.13
N THR A 3 30.86 -6.87 2.42
CA THR A 3 30.26 -7.94 3.25
C THR A 3 28.73 -7.83 3.32
N LEU A 4 28.18 -6.60 3.29
CA LEU A 4 26.74 -6.37 3.26
C LEU A 4 26.15 -6.77 1.91
N TYR A 5 26.79 -6.41 0.81
CA TYR A 5 26.37 -6.79 -0.54
C TYR A 5 26.31 -8.31 -0.72
N GLU A 6 27.31 -9.02 -0.21
CA GLU A 6 27.33 -10.49 -0.21
C GLU A 6 26.22 -11.07 0.66
N SER A 7 25.99 -10.53 1.87
CA SER A 7 24.94 -11.01 2.77
C SER A 7 23.54 -10.83 2.20
N LEU A 8 23.32 -9.75 1.46
CA LEU A 8 22.07 -9.44 0.77
C LEU A 8 21.96 -10.11 -0.61
N LYS A 9 23.00 -10.81 -1.08
CA LYS A 9 23.08 -11.42 -2.41
C LYS A 9 22.68 -10.42 -3.51
N MET A 10 23.32 -9.25 -3.49
CA MET A 10 23.03 -8.18 -4.44
C MET A 10 23.57 -8.54 -5.83
N SER A 11 22.78 -8.23 -6.86
CA SER A 11 23.25 -8.29 -8.25
C SER A 11 24.18 -7.12 -8.56
N GLU A 12 24.88 -7.19 -9.70
CA GLU A 12 25.75 -6.10 -10.16
C GLU A 12 24.94 -4.81 -10.35
N ASP A 13 23.76 -4.88 -10.92
CA ASP A 13 22.85 -3.72 -11.12
C ASP A 13 22.42 -3.10 -9.79
N GLU A 14 22.15 -3.93 -8.77
CA GLU A 14 21.76 -3.46 -7.45
C GLU A 14 22.96 -2.79 -6.73
N VAL A 15 24.16 -3.31 -6.90
CA VAL A 15 25.39 -2.70 -6.38
C VAL A 15 25.64 -1.36 -7.07
N GLU A 16 25.52 -1.30 -8.39
CA GLU A 16 25.61 -0.05 -9.14
C GLU A 16 24.56 0.97 -8.68
N LEU A 17 23.32 0.54 -8.49
CA LEU A 17 22.27 1.40 -7.95
C LEU A 17 22.66 1.99 -6.59
N VAL A 18 23.20 1.16 -5.65
CA VAL A 18 23.63 1.66 -4.33
C VAL A 18 24.76 2.68 -4.47
N HIS A 19 25.69 2.47 -5.42
CA HIS A 19 26.73 3.45 -5.68
C HIS A 19 26.17 4.75 -6.27
N ARG A 20 25.18 4.67 -7.14
CA ARG A 20 24.49 5.87 -7.68
C ARG A 20 23.72 6.62 -6.61
N LEU A 21 22.93 5.92 -5.77
CA LEU A 21 22.21 6.49 -4.64
C LEU A 21 23.16 7.04 -3.58
N GLY A 22 24.32 6.41 -3.42
CA GLY A 22 25.40 6.81 -2.51
C GLY A 22 26.36 7.85 -3.09
N ASN A 23 26.11 8.39 -4.28
CA ASN A 23 26.98 9.38 -4.89
C ASN A 23 27.20 10.57 -3.94
N LYS A 24 28.48 10.88 -3.69
CA LYS A 24 28.92 11.93 -2.73
C LYS A 24 28.64 11.62 -1.25
N ARG A 25 28.25 10.37 -0.89
CA ARG A 25 28.05 9.94 0.50
C ARG A 25 29.19 9.05 0.98
N GLU A 26 29.50 9.13 2.26
CA GLU A 26 30.48 8.24 2.89
C GLU A 26 29.90 6.84 3.12
N ALA A 27 30.76 5.84 3.33
CA ALA A 27 30.34 4.45 3.52
C ALA A 27 29.33 4.27 4.68
N GLU A 28 29.47 5.04 5.76
CA GLU A 28 28.55 5.00 6.89
C GLU A 28 27.16 5.57 6.54
N GLU A 29 27.10 6.60 5.71
CA GLU A 29 25.86 7.19 5.23
C GLU A 29 25.13 6.23 4.28
N ILE A 30 25.88 5.53 3.40
CA ILE A 30 25.32 4.48 2.54
C ILE A 30 24.74 3.34 3.39
N LEU A 31 25.45 2.89 4.43
CA LEU A 31 24.93 1.88 5.35
C LEU A 31 23.66 2.35 6.08
N SER A 32 23.61 3.60 6.48
CA SER A 32 22.45 4.21 7.12
C SER A 32 21.26 4.27 6.16
N MET A 33 21.48 4.65 4.92
CA MET A 33 20.48 4.64 3.84
C MET A 33 19.91 3.24 3.61
N MET A 34 20.75 2.21 3.57
CA MET A 34 20.30 0.82 3.38
C MET A 34 19.55 0.24 4.60
N ARG A 35 19.57 0.90 5.74
CA ARG A 35 18.84 0.50 6.96
C ARG A 35 17.62 1.34 7.25
N SER A 36 17.48 2.47 6.58
CA SER A 36 16.41 3.44 6.79
C SER A 36 15.60 3.64 5.52
N ASN A 37 14.34 3.20 5.55
CA ASN A 37 13.40 3.41 4.45
C ASN A 37 13.31 4.91 4.06
N LYS A 38 13.29 5.80 5.05
CA LYS A 38 13.22 7.24 4.81
C LYS A 38 14.43 7.75 4.04
N LEU A 39 15.65 7.40 4.49
CA LEU A 39 16.89 7.84 3.82
C LEU A 39 17.04 7.22 2.43
N PHE A 40 16.56 5.99 2.25
CA PHE A 40 16.54 5.34 0.95
C PHE A 40 15.61 6.08 -0.03
N GLU A 41 14.39 6.40 0.39
CA GLU A 41 13.43 7.13 -0.47
C GLU A 41 13.91 8.55 -0.77
N GLU A 42 14.53 9.25 0.19
CA GLU A 42 15.15 10.55 -0.04
C GLU A 42 16.25 10.47 -1.13
N ALA A 43 17.10 9.46 -1.06
CA ALA A 43 18.14 9.24 -2.07
C ALA A 43 17.56 8.86 -3.45
N VAL A 44 16.48 8.09 -3.48
CA VAL A 44 15.75 7.77 -4.72
C VAL A 44 15.13 9.02 -5.32
N ASP A 45 14.49 9.86 -4.51
CA ASP A 45 13.86 11.08 -4.99
C ASP A 45 14.91 12.06 -5.54
N GLU A 46 16.10 12.19 -4.90
CA GLU A 46 17.25 12.95 -5.42
C GLU A 46 17.69 12.44 -6.81
N LEU A 47 17.80 11.10 -6.95
CA LEU A 47 18.20 10.48 -8.23
C LEU A 47 17.16 10.70 -9.33
N ILE A 48 15.87 10.73 -8.98
CA ILE A 48 14.76 11.05 -9.89
C ILE A 48 14.86 12.50 -10.37
N GLU A 49 15.13 13.44 -9.47
CA GLU A 49 15.26 14.85 -9.78
C GLU A 49 16.45 15.13 -10.72
N GLU A 50 17.53 14.33 -10.63
CA GLU A 50 18.66 14.39 -11.57
C GLU A 50 18.30 13.93 -13.00
N GLY A 51 17.08 13.41 -13.21
CA GLY A 51 16.55 13.07 -14.54
C GLY A 51 17.09 11.77 -15.15
N SER A 52 17.69 10.91 -14.35
CA SER A 52 18.40 9.70 -14.78
C SER A 52 17.57 8.41 -14.72
N LEU A 53 16.25 8.49 -14.75
CA LEU A 53 15.38 7.30 -14.62
C LEU A 53 15.10 6.65 -15.97
N ASP A 54 15.71 5.49 -16.19
CA ASP A 54 15.30 4.53 -17.20
C ASP A 54 14.50 3.36 -16.60
N ALA A 55 14.00 2.46 -17.43
CA ALA A 55 13.19 1.33 -16.99
C ALA A 55 14.00 0.31 -16.16
N GLU A 56 15.29 0.16 -16.42
CA GLU A 56 16.17 -0.78 -15.74
C GLU A 56 16.44 -0.28 -14.32
N LEU A 57 16.72 1.01 -14.17
CA LEU A 57 16.93 1.64 -12.88
C LEU A 57 15.66 1.60 -12.01
N MET A 58 14.49 1.86 -12.59
CA MET A 58 13.22 1.72 -11.88
C MET A 58 13.00 0.30 -11.35
N ALA A 59 13.34 -0.71 -12.15
CA ALA A 59 13.24 -2.12 -11.74
C ALA A 59 14.23 -2.44 -10.61
N ALA A 60 15.46 -1.94 -10.69
CA ALA A 60 16.48 -2.11 -9.65
C ALA A 60 16.06 -1.45 -8.31
N ILE A 61 15.50 -0.24 -8.34
CA ILE A 61 14.97 0.44 -7.15
C ILE A 61 13.87 -0.40 -6.50
N HIS A 62 12.93 -0.94 -7.28
CA HIS A 62 11.85 -1.79 -6.76
C HIS A 62 12.39 -3.10 -6.15
N ALA A 63 13.36 -3.74 -6.81
CA ALA A 63 14.03 -4.94 -6.31
C ALA A 63 14.75 -4.65 -4.97
N MET A 64 15.44 -3.51 -4.87
CA MET A 64 16.11 -3.08 -3.64
C MET A 64 15.15 -2.85 -2.49
N ARG A 65 14.00 -2.17 -2.71
CA ARG A 65 12.98 -2.03 -1.66
C ARG A 65 12.52 -3.38 -1.13
N THR A 66 12.33 -4.33 -2.03
CA THR A 66 11.91 -5.69 -1.65
C THR A 66 13.00 -6.39 -0.84
N LYS A 67 14.25 -6.32 -1.28
CA LYS A 67 15.40 -6.95 -0.64
C LYS A 67 15.71 -6.34 0.73
N LEU A 68 15.60 -5.03 0.87
CA LEU A 68 15.77 -4.31 2.14
C LEU A 68 14.52 -4.39 3.04
N GLN A 69 13.48 -5.07 2.58
CA GLN A 69 12.19 -5.19 3.26
C GLN A 69 11.51 -3.84 3.55
N PHE A 70 11.75 -2.83 2.70
CA PHE A 70 11.07 -1.54 2.77
C PHE A 70 9.69 -1.61 2.10
N ASN A 71 8.84 -2.44 2.67
CA ASN A 71 7.51 -2.68 2.16
C ASN A 71 6.48 -2.82 3.30
N LEU A 72 5.21 -2.78 2.95
CA LEU A 72 4.11 -2.77 3.91
C LEU A 72 4.01 -4.05 4.76
N THR A 73 4.61 -5.17 4.35
CA THR A 73 4.55 -6.41 5.13
C THR A 73 5.52 -6.44 6.31
N ASN A 74 6.58 -5.66 6.25
CA ASN A 74 7.54 -5.53 7.35
C ASN A 74 6.98 -4.59 8.43
N LYS A 75 6.62 -5.15 9.60
CA LYS A 75 6.01 -4.40 10.71
C LYS A 75 6.96 -3.41 11.36
N ASP A 76 8.25 -3.66 11.28
CA ASP A 76 9.29 -2.79 11.84
C ASP A 76 9.59 -1.60 10.93
N CYS A 77 9.07 -1.62 9.71
CA CYS A 77 9.24 -0.55 8.74
C CYS A 77 8.10 0.47 8.86
N GLU A 78 8.44 1.74 9.07
CA GLU A 78 7.47 2.84 9.04
C GLU A 78 6.89 3.00 7.64
N VAL A 79 5.58 3.14 7.55
CA VAL A 79 4.88 3.37 6.27
C VAL A 79 4.91 4.85 5.94
N ILE A 80 5.80 5.25 5.06
CA ILE A 80 6.05 6.66 4.71
C ILE A 80 5.44 7.08 3.37
N ASN A 81 5.24 6.13 2.45
CA ASN A 81 4.65 6.39 1.14
C ASN A 81 3.99 5.15 0.55
N THR A 82 3.24 5.33 -0.53
CA THR A 82 2.52 4.24 -1.21
C THR A 82 3.41 3.40 -2.14
N LYS A 83 4.67 3.74 -2.34
CA LYS A 83 5.65 2.91 -3.06
C LYS A 83 5.94 1.61 -2.29
N MET A 84 5.64 1.59 -0.98
CA MET A 84 5.78 0.42 -0.10
C MET A 84 4.69 -0.65 -0.27
N LEU A 85 3.63 -0.36 -1.02
CA LEU A 85 2.59 -1.32 -1.33
C LEU A 85 3.13 -2.43 -2.23
N LEU A 86 2.49 -3.60 -2.18
CA LEU A 86 2.91 -4.75 -2.97
C LEU A 86 1.81 -5.19 -3.94
N PRO A 87 2.19 -5.79 -5.08
CA PRO A 87 1.25 -6.46 -5.96
C PRO A 87 0.44 -7.53 -5.20
N ASN A 88 -0.80 -7.74 -5.65
CA ASN A 88 -1.80 -8.63 -5.06
C ASN A 88 -2.33 -8.22 -3.69
N MET A 89 -1.94 -7.06 -3.15
CA MET A 89 -2.61 -6.51 -1.98
C MET A 89 -4.01 -6.05 -2.31
N ARG A 90 -4.95 -6.35 -1.40
CA ARG A 90 -6.31 -5.85 -1.46
C ARG A 90 -6.34 -4.38 -1.01
N VAL A 91 -6.93 -3.53 -1.82
CA VAL A 91 -7.15 -2.12 -1.53
C VAL A 91 -8.64 -1.81 -1.53
N GLU A 92 -9.11 -1.19 -0.46
CA GLU A 92 -10.46 -0.64 -0.38
C GLU A 92 -10.42 0.79 -0.89
N CYS A 93 -11.19 1.06 -1.92
CA CYS A 93 -11.24 2.34 -2.60
C CYS A 93 -12.58 3.02 -2.41
N SER A 94 -12.61 4.34 -2.32
CA SER A 94 -13.84 5.10 -2.32
C SER A 94 -13.71 6.42 -3.08
N VAL A 95 -14.80 6.80 -3.73
CA VAL A 95 -14.95 8.06 -4.45
C VAL A 95 -16.25 8.74 -4.02
N THR A 96 -16.30 10.06 -4.12
CA THR A 96 -17.50 10.83 -3.84
C THR A 96 -18.13 11.29 -5.15
N ALA A 97 -19.37 10.85 -5.42
CA ALA A 97 -20.14 11.24 -6.58
C ALA A 97 -21.48 11.85 -6.14
N LYS A 98 -21.76 13.08 -6.55
CA LYS A 98 -23.02 13.79 -6.25
C LYS A 98 -23.40 13.73 -4.75
N GLY A 99 -22.42 13.93 -3.87
CA GLY A 99 -22.60 13.89 -2.42
C GLY A 99 -22.74 12.47 -1.82
N ARG A 100 -22.66 11.42 -2.62
CA ARG A 100 -22.68 10.02 -2.15
C ARG A 100 -21.30 9.40 -2.24
N GLN A 101 -20.92 8.68 -1.21
CA GLN A 101 -19.69 7.89 -1.23
C GLN A 101 -19.99 6.54 -1.89
N LEU A 102 -19.20 6.21 -2.91
CA LEU A 102 -19.21 4.93 -3.59
C LEU A 102 -17.92 4.21 -3.21
N ALA A 103 -18.04 3.02 -2.65
CA ALA A 103 -16.90 2.20 -2.25
C ALA A 103 -16.79 0.95 -3.15
N PHE A 104 -15.57 0.53 -3.41
CA PHE A 104 -15.26 -0.70 -4.13
C PHE A 104 -13.94 -1.29 -3.61
N ILE A 105 -13.73 -2.55 -3.93
CA ILE A 105 -12.50 -3.25 -3.60
C ILE A 105 -11.79 -3.57 -4.90
N SER A 106 -10.47 -3.38 -4.88
CA SER A 106 -9.60 -3.77 -5.98
C SER A 106 -8.37 -4.51 -5.47
N LEU A 107 -7.61 -5.08 -6.41
CA LEU A 107 -6.28 -5.62 -6.17
C LEU A 107 -5.24 -4.71 -6.81
N ILE A 108 -4.15 -4.49 -6.10
CA ILE A 108 -2.97 -3.85 -6.66
C ILE A 108 -2.33 -4.85 -7.62
N LYS A 109 -2.21 -4.46 -8.89
CA LYS A 109 -1.60 -5.30 -9.93
C LYS A 109 -0.12 -5.05 -10.09
N GLU A 110 0.28 -3.81 -9.87
CA GLU A 110 1.64 -3.37 -10.05
C GLU A 110 1.90 -2.15 -9.16
N VAL A 111 3.12 -2.04 -8.65
CA VAL A 111 3.66 -0.86 -8.00
C VAL A 111 5.01 -0.58 -8.65
N SER A 112 5.19 0.62 -9.17
CA SER A 112 6.43 1.07 -9.82
C SER A 112 6.66 2.54 -9.50
N GLU A 113 7.78 3.13 -9.88
CA GLU A 113 8.00 4.57 -9.69
C GLU A 113 6.97 5.45 -10.43
N ARG A 114 6.38 4.93 -11.51
CA ARG A 114 5.30 5.60 -12.24
C ARG A 114 4.03 5.75 -11.41
N GLY A 115 3.72 4.77 -10.55
CA GLY A 115 2.48 4.74 -9.79
C GLY A 115 2.02 3.34 -9.44
N ILE A 116 0.74 3.25 -9.07
CA ILE A 116 0.07 2.02 -8.67
C ILE A 116 -0.98 1.66 -9.71
N ARG A 117 -0.92 0.45 -10.23
CA ARG A 117 -1.91 -0.07 -11.15
C ARG A 117 -2.94 -0.92 -10.41
N ILE A 118 -4.20 -0.61 -10.63
CA ILE A 118 -5.33 -1.37 -10.09
C ILE A 118 -6.33 -1.73 -11.18
N ASP A 119 -7.19 -2.71 -10.89
CA ASP A 119 -8.36 -2.99 -11.72
C ASP A 119 -9.48 -1.99 -11.40
N PRO A 120 -10.14 -1.40 -12.40
CA PRO A 120 -11.32 -0.57 -12.18
C PRO A 120 -12.51 -1.43 -11.70
N PRO A 121 -13.43 -0.88 -10.88
CA PRO A 121 -14.66 -1.59 -10.55
C PRO A 121 -15.51 -1.78 -11.80
N MET A 122 -16.19 -2.91 -11.88
CA MET A 122 -17.06 -3.24 -13.00
C MET A 122 -18.50 -2.81 -12.72
N ILE A 123 -19.07 -1.99 -13.59
CA ILE A 123 -20.49 -1.59 -13.55
C ILE A 123 -21.17 -2.15 -14.80
N LYS A 124 -22.18 -3.01 -14.62
CA LYS A 124 -22.89 -3.67 -15.73
C LYS A 124 -21.95 -4.30 -16.77
N ARG A 125 -20.91 -5.01 -16.29
CA ARG A 125 -19.86 -5.66 -17.10
C ARG A 125 -18.96 -4.71 -17.90
N ARG A 126 -18.93 -3.44 -17.58
CA ARG A 126 -18.02 -2.45 -18.17
C ARG A 126 -17.15 -1.82 -17.07
N PRO A 127 -15.88 -1.53 -17.34
CA PRO A 127 -15.05 -0.79 -16.41
C PRO A 127 -15.64 0.57 -16.11
N ALA A 128 -15.75 0.92 -14.82
CA ALA A 128 -16.20 2.25 -14.42
C ALA A 128 -15.15 3.30 -14.81
N ASN A 129 -15.59 4.45 -15.29
CA ASN A 129 -14.69 5.56 -15.57
C ASN A 129 -14.32 6.27 -14.26
N LEU A 130 -13.08 6.05 -13.81
CA LEU A 130 -12.54 6.67 -12.59
C LEU A 130 -11.85 8.02 -12.85
N LEU A 131 -11.51 8.36 -14.11
CA LEU A 131 -10.91 9.65 -14.46
C LEU A 131 -11.80 10.85 -14.07
N GLN A 132 -13.11 10.65 -14.01
CA GLN A 132 -14.03 11.69 -13.54
C GLN A 132 -13.83 12.06 -12.07
N PHE A 133 -13.17 11.18 -11.30
CA PHE A 133 -12.85 11.39 -9.88
C PHE A 133 -11.37 11.70 -9.77
N LYS A 134 -10.98 12.95 -9.77
CA LYS A 134 -9.56 13.36 -9.71
C LYS A 134 -8.74 12.63 -8.65
N VAL A 135 -9.40 12.24 -7.54
CA VAL A 135 -8.77 11.60 -6.38
C VAL A 135 -9.64 10.44 -5.89
N ILE A 136 -9.00 9.34 -5.57
CA ILE A 136 -9.59 8.16 -4.93
C ILE A 136 -9.02 8.05 -3.53
N LYS A 137 -9.89 7.91 -2.52
CA LYS A 137 -9.47 7.56 -1.17
C LYS A 137 -9.29 6.05 -1.11
N CYS A 138 -8.15 5.63 -0.61
CA CYS A 138 -7.74 4.24 -0.53
C CYS A 138 -7.44 3.86 0.91
N ARG A 139 -7.69 2.59 1.24
CA ARG A 139 -7.32 2.01 2.52
C ARG A 139 -6.75 0.62 2.29
N VAL A 140 -5.63 0.34 2.94
CA VAL A 140 -5.02 -0.98 3.01
C VAL A 140 -4.84 -1.38 4.46
N ARG A 141 -4.91 -2.69 4.71
CA ARG A 141 -4.69 -3.25 6.06
C ARG A 141 -3.33 -3.93 6.12
N ARG A 142 -2.53 -3.55 7.13
CA ARG A 142 -1.36 -4.32 7.53
C ARG A 142 -1.77 -5.21 8.71
N GLN A 143 -1.77 -6.52 8.46
CA GLN A 143 -2.25 -7.48 9.45
C GLN A 143 -1.45 -7.40 10.75
N GLY A 144 -2.16 -7.29 11.88
CA GLY A 144 -1.56 -7.20 13.22
C GLY A 144 -0.90 -5.85 13.55
N ASP A 145 -1.20 -4.79 12.78
CA ASP A 145 -0.73 -3.44 13.05
C ASP A 145 -1.88 -2.42 12.90
N ALA A 146 -2.16 -1.95 11.69
CA ALA A 146 -3.09 -0.85 11.47
C ALA A 146 -3.74 -0.91 10.07
N ASP A 147 -4.80 -0.12 9.90
CA ASP A 147 -5.26 0.30 8.58
C ASP A 147 -4.51 1.59 8.20
N TYR A 148 -4.16 1.70 6.93
CA TYR A 148 -3.49 2.88 6.36
C TYR A 148 -4.39 3.51 5.32
N GLU A 149 -4.73 4.77 5.53
CA GLU A 149 -5.55 5.56 4.61
C GLU A 149 -4.68 6.56 3.87
N PHE A 150 -4.95 6.71 2.59
CA PHE A 150 -4.29 7.66 1.72
C PHE A 150 -5.19 8.05 0.56
N ALA A 151 -4.87 9.16 -0.09
CA ALA A 151 -5.60 9.64 -1.26
C ALA A 151 -4.66 9.62 -2.48
N LEU A 152 -5.11 8.99 -3.56
CA LEU A 152 -4.35 8.83 -4.79
C LEU A 152 -5.01 9.59 -5.94
N ARG A 153 -4.20 10.26 -6.76
CA ARG A 153 -4.67 10.89 -7.99
C ARG A 153 -4.84 9.82 -9.07
N VAL A 154 -5.90 9.93 -9.86
CA VAL A 154 -6.08 9.11 -11.07
C VAL A 154 -5.27 9.75 -12.19
N GLU A 155 -4.22 9.07 -12.64
CA GLU A 155 -3.31 9.58 -13.67
C GLU A 155 -3.75 9.15 -15.07
N GLU A 156 -4.09 7.88 -15.22
CA GLU A 156 -4.47 7.31 -16.51
C GLU A 156 -5.50 6.20 -16.32
N GLN A 157 -6.39 6.06 -17.28
CA GLN A 157 -7.29 4.90 -17.36
C GLN A 157 -7.46 4.46 -18.81
N LYS A 158 -7.27 3.15 -19.03
CA LYS A 158 -7.71 2.46 -20.26
C LYS A 158 -9.02 1.75 -19.96
N THR A 159 -10.04 2.03 -20.76
CA THR A 159 -11.40 1.48 -20.56
C THR A 159 -11.65 0.22 -21.39
N GLU A 160 -10.70 -0.19 -22.21
CA GLU A 160 -10.75 -1.45 -22.92
C GLU A 160 -10.74 -2.61 -21.90
N THR A 161 -11.52 -3.66 -22.19
CA THR A 161 -11.56 -4.82 -21.27
C THR A 161 -10.26 -5.62 -21.39
N PRO A 162 -9.58 -5.88 -20.25
CA PRO A 162 -10.03 -5.84 -18.86
C PRO A 162 -9.97 -4.48 -18.14
N GLY A 163 -9.62 -3.39 -18.76
CA GLY A 163 -9.49 -2.09 -18.11
C GLY A 163 -8.24 -1.98 -17.22
N ILE A 164 -7.62 -0.81 -17.21
CA ILE A 164 -6.43 -0.53 -16.39
C ILE A 164 -6.58 0.89 -15.83
N VAL A 165 -6.27 1.05 -14.55
CA VAL A 165 -6.20 2.36 -13.90
C VAL A 165 -4.84 2.53 -13.27
N TRP A 166 -4.18 3.64 -13.60
CA TRP A 166 -2.97 4.10 -12.96
C TRP A 166 -3.29 5.22 -11.96
N LEU A 167 -2.79 5.04 -10.75
CA LEU A 167 -2.91 5.98 -9.64
C LEU A 167 -1.51 6.47 -9.28
N GLY A 168 -1.35 7.77 -9.10
CA GLY A 168 -0.10 8.36 -8.65
C GLY A 168 0.24 7.96 -7.21
N HIS A 169 1.49 8.19 -6.80
CA HIS A 169 1.92 7.93 -5.43
C HIS A 169 1.50 9.03 -4.45
N SER A 170 1.51 8.68 -3.17
CA SER A 170 1.26 9.61 -2.07
C SER A 170 2.19 9.31 -0.89
N SER A 171 2.77 10.36 -0.31
CA SER A 171 3.47 10.32 0.98
C SER A 171 2.56 10.76 2.13
N ASN A 172 1.34 11.25 1.84
CA ASN A 172 0.37 11.59 2.87
C ASN A 172 -0.43 10.36 3.27
N ILE A 173 0.11 9.62 4.23
CA ILE A 173 -0.47 8.39 4.75
C ILE A 173 -0.91 8.59 6.18
N ARG A 174 -2.16 8.22 6.46
CA ARG A 174 -2.74 8.24 7.80
C ARG A 174 -2.84 6.84 8.37
N LYS A 175 -2.11 6.58 9.46
CA LYS A 175 -2.26 5.35 10.24
C LYS A 175 -3.54 5.41 11.06
N MET A 176 -4.38 4.39 10.93
CA MET A 176 -5.64 4.25 11.65
C MET A 176 -5.53 3.06 12.59
N ALA A 177 -5.72 3.28 13.88
CA ALA A 177 -5.79 2.16 14.81
C ALA A 177 -6.93 1.21 14.42
N ILE A 178 -6.63 -0.10 14.40
CA ILE A 178 -7.65 -1.10 14.07
C ILE A 178 -8.73 -1.14 15.16
N ARG A 179 -8.36 -0.86 16.41
CA ARG A 179 -9.28 -0.78 17.57
C ARG A 179 -8.63 -0.05 18.74
N GLU A 180 -9.47 0.64 19.51
CA GLU A 180 -9.10 1.21 20.81
C GLU A 180 -9.10 0.16 21.94
N SER A 181 -9.68 -1.03 21.71
CA SER A 181 -9.75 -2.12 22.70
C SER A 181 -9.11 -3.40 22.16
N GLU A 182 -8.31 -4.06 22.97
CA GLU A 182 -7.83 -5.42 22.69
C GLU A 182 -9.02 -6.37 22.52
N ARG A 183 -8.98 -7.17 21.45
CA ARG A 183 -9.85 -8.33 21.35
C ARG A 183 -9.28 -9.37 22.30
N LEU A 184 -10.01 -9.67 23.37
CA LEU A 184 -9.83 -10.92 24.06
C LEU A 184 -10.18 -12.04 23.08
N GLU A 185 -9.20 -12.86 22.72
CA GLU A 185 -9.48 -14.12 22.04
C GLU A 185 -10.18 -15.04 23.05
N LEU A 186 -11.51 -15.01 23.02
CA LEU A 186 -12.32 -15.98 23.73
C LEU A 186 -12.26 -17.30 22.96
N ASN A 187 -11.36 -18.16 23.38
CA ASN A 187 -11.34 -19.58 22.97
C ASN A 187 -12.45 -20.33 23.72
N GLN A 188 -13.70 -19.91 23.51
CA GLN A 188 -14.88 -20.61 24.05
C GLN A 188 -15.69 -21.15 22.88
N ASP A 189 -15.98 -22.43 22.92
CA ASP A 189 -16.95 -23.08 22.05
C ASP A 189 -18.32 -22.41 22.27
N ALA A 190 -18.78 -21.63 21.29
CA ALA A 190 -20.10 -21.02 21.36
C ALA A 190 -21.13 -22.06 20.91
N LEU A 191 -21.90 -22.56 21.87
CA LEU A 191 -23.08 -23.40 21.60
C LEU A 191 -24.22 -22.47 21.15
N PHE A 192 -24.60 -22.53 19.90
CA PHE A 192 -25.80 -21.87 19.39
C PHE A 192 -26.99 -22.83 19.45
N ARG A 193 -28.00 -22.47 20.24
CA ARG A 193 -29.29 -23.13 20.20
C ARG A 193 -30.22 -22.37 19.28
N ARG A 194 -30.87 -23.09 18.36
CA ARG A 194 -31.95 -22.52 17.55
C ARG A 194 -33.15 -22.31 18.49
N VAL A 195 -33.55 -21.05 18.68
CA VAL A 195 -34.76 -20.68 19.44
C VAL A 195 -35.91 -20.56 18.44
N GLU A 196 -37.01 -21.23 18.66
CA GLU A 196 -38.20 -21.07 17.86
C GLU A 196 -38.86 -19.73 18.14
N ALA A 197 -39.52 -19.13 17.14
CA ALA A 197 -40.09 -17.77 17.28
C ALA A 197 -41.13 -17.66 18.42
N SER A 198 -41.73 -18.81 18.84
CA SER A 198 -42.65 -18.90 19.97
C SER A 198 -42.01 -18.79 21.33
N GLU A 199 -40.67 -18.94 21.43
CA GLU A 199 -39.89 -18.84 22.67
C GLU A 199 -39.31 -17.45 22.89
N TYR A 200 -39.53 -16.49 21.96
CA TYR A 200 -39.00 -15.16 22.05
C TYR A 200 -40.02 -14.23 22.71
N GLU A 201 -39.96 -14.07 24.03
CA GLU A 201 -40.61 -12.99 24.74
C GLU A 201 -39.69 -11.77 24.83
N PRO A 202 -39.95 -10.64 24.17
CA PRO A 202 -39.16 -9.45 24.34
C PRO A 202 -39.41 -8.86 25.73
N GLU A 203 -38.45 -8.94 26.63
CA GLU A 203 -38.45 -8.15 27.86
C GLU A 203 -38.49 -6.66 27.50
N MET A 204 -39.67 -6.05 27.51
CA MET A 204 -39.82 -4.61 27.49
C MET A 204 -39.38 -4.05 28.85
N ARG A 205 -38.09 -3.67 28.94
CA ARG A 205 -37.63 -2.84 30.05
C ARG A 205 -38.21 -1.44 29.84
N SER A 206 -39.23 -1.10 30.61
CA SER A 206 -39.67 0.27 30.80
C SER A 206 -38.55 1.08 31.45
N VAL A 207 -37.98 1.99 30.68
CA VAL A 207 -37.11 3.03 31.22
C VAL A 207 -38.00 4.10 31.84
N HIS A 208 -38.00 4.21 33.13
CA HIS A 208 -38.55 5.38 33.87
C HIS A 208 -37.43 6.42 34.02
#